data_37b1b132d1fcf36957e6d587bf17e251
#
_entry.id   37b1b132d1fcf36957e6d587bf17e251
#
_cell.length_a   1.000
_cell.length_b   1.000
_cell.length_c   1.000
_cell.angle_alpha   90.00
_cell.angle_beta   90.00
_cell.angle_gamma   90.00
#
_symmetry.space_group_name_H-M   'P 1'
#
loop_
_entity.id
_entity.type
_entity.pdbx_description
1 polymer ?
#
loop_
_entity_poly.entity_id
_entity_poly.type
_entity_poly.pdbx_seq_one_letter_code
_entity_poly.pdbx_strand_id
1 'polypeptide(L)'
;MIHNSKNFAERHIVFRTLKFVVIFAVLTVLAITASSQVRADEGRIHITFFKAAYGSGSGYLFFQGQKYGLGVSSTKIRRLWVTAIDLIGTASNLRNAADIIGTYTAVDAQSATISRSKMARLENAKGIVVEIRAVNLNRLFSLNLSGMTIKNLGWQPSSE
;
A
#
# COMPACT_ATOMS: atom_id res chain seq x y z
N MET A 1 -33.48 59.79 -38.24
CA MET A 1 -33.78 58.33 -38.23
C MET A 1 -32.47 57.56 -38.08
N ILE A 2 -31.71 57.82 -37.01
CA ILE A 2 -30.39 57.21 -36.76
C ILE A 2 -30.27 56.89 -35.24
N HIS A 3 -31.17 56.14 -34.68
CA HIS A 3 -31.11 55.84 -33.22
C HIS A 3 -31.20 54.35 -32.87
N ASN A 4 -31.21 53.45 -33.87
CA ASN A 4 -31.50 52.04 -33.61
C ASN A 4 -30.31 51.06 -33.89
N SER A 5 -29.19 51.55 -34.39
CA SER A 5 -28.07 50.65 -34.73
C SER A 5 -27.07 50.40 -33.58
N LYS A 6 -26.98 51.32 -32.62
CA LYS A 6 -26.03 51.18 -31.50
C LYS A 6 -26.48 50.07 -30.49
N ASN A 7 -27.78 49.96 -30.25
CA ASN A 7 -28.33 48.99 -29.28
C ASN A 7 -28.21 47.53 -29.76
N PHE A 8 -28.08 47.30 -31.09
CA PHE A 8 -27.96 45.94 -31.61
C PHE A 8 -26.50 45.41 -31.49
N ALA A 9 -25.55 46.29 -31.70
CA ALA A 9 -24.12 45.91 -31.57
C ALA A 9 -23.72 45.65 -30.11
N GLU A 10 -24.20 46.45 -29.15
CA GLU A 10 -23.93 46.26 -27.73
C GLU A 10 -24.53 44.97 -27.18
N ARG A 11 -25.72 44.59 -27.60
CA ARG A 11 -26.38 43.32 -27.15
C ARG A 11 -25.60 42.12 -27.64
N HIS A 12 -25.01 42.12 -28.84
CA HIS A 12 -24.21 41.00 -29.33
C HIS A 12 -22.86 40.86 -28.61
N ILE A 13 -22.27 41.98 -28.20
CA ILE A 13 -21.01 41.97 -27.44
C ILE A 13 -21.25 41.41 -26.05
N VAL A 14 -22.30 41.83 -25.37
CA VAL A 14 -22.65 41.32 -24.01
C VAL A 14 -22.95 39.83 -24.03
N PHE A 15 -23.68 39.34 -25.04
CA PHE A 15 -23.96 37.88 -25.15
C PHE A 15 -22.76 37.06 -25.46
N ARG A 16 -21.77 37.57 -26.21
CA ARG A 16 -20.51 36.87 -26.52
C ARG A 16 -19.64 36.81 -25.29
N THR A 17 -19.48 37.89 -24.55
CA THR A 17 -18.69 37.91 -23.30
C THR A 17 -19.32 37.06 -22.22
N LEU A 18 -20.63 37.03 -22.08
CA LEU A 18 -21.35 36.19 -21.11
C LEU A 18 -21.11 34.68 -21.40
N LYS A 19 -21.15 34.27 -22.68
CA LYS A 19 -20.86 32.87 -23.06
C LYS A 19 -19.42 32.48 -22.71
N PHE A 20 -18.45 33.32 -22.91
CA PHE A 20 -17.06 33.05 -22.55
C PHE A 20 -16.84 32.96 -21.04
N VAL A 21 -17.49 33.81 -20.26
CA VAL A 21 -17.44 33.75 -18.79
C VAL A 21 -18.07 32.48 -18.24
N VAL A 22 -19.21 32.04 -18.79
CA VAL A 22 -19.85 30.78 -18.37
C VAL A 22 -19.02 29.56 -18.74
N ILE A 23 -18.41 29.53 -19.93
CA ILE A 23 -17.54 28.43 -20.35
C ILE A 23 -16.28 28.37 -19.49
N PHE A 24 -15.69 29.51 -19.13
CA PHE A 24 -14.52 29.57 -18.25
C PHE A 24 -14.86 29.13 -16.81
N ALA A 25 -16.03 29.50 -16.29
CA ALA A 25 -16.51 29.05 -14.98
C ALA A 25 -16.77 27.54 -14.92
N VAL A 26 -17.32 26.95 -15.99
CA VAL A 26 -17.55 25.50 -16.07
C VAL A 26 -16.20 24.74 -16.18
N LEU A 27 -15.23 25.25 -16.92
CA LEU A 27 -13.89 24.65 -17.00
C LEU A 27 -13.14 24.70 -15.67
N THR A 28 -13.28 25.77 -14.89
CA THR A 28 -12.65 25.84 -13.55
C THR A 28 -13.31 24.90 -12.54
N VAL A 29 -14.62 24.68 -12.61
CA VAL A 29 -15.33 23.71 -11.75
C VAL A 29 -14.92 22.27 -12.10
N LEU A 30 -14.71 21.93 -13.38
CA LEU A 30 -14.21 20.61 -13.76
C LEU A 30 -12.76 20.35 -13.29
N ALA A 31 -11.93 21.37 -13.16
CA ALA A 31 -10.57 21.24 -12.67
C ALA A 31 -10.47 20.94 -11.15
N ILE A 32 -11.50 21.28 -10.37
CA ILE A 32 -11.53 21.09 -8.92
C ILE A 32 -11.99 19.66 -8.54
N THR A 33 -12.60 18.93 -9.47
CA THR A 33 -12.92 17.50 -9.30
C THR A 33 -11.76 16.57 -9.67
N ALA A 34 -10.53 17.06 -9.76
CA ALA A 34 -9.36 16.21 -9.72
C ALA A 34 -9.38 15.51 -8.36
N SER A 35 -10.09 14.38 -8.32
CA SER A 35 -10.10 13.45 -7.20
C SER A 35 -8.66 13.29 -6.74
N SER A 36 -8.38 13.58 -5.49
CA SER A 36 -7.13 13.18 -4.85
C SER A 36 -7.08 11.65 -4.96
N GLN A 37 -6.52 11.15 -6.05
CA GLN A 37 -6.25 9.72 -6.15
C GLN A 37 -5.29 9.45 -5.00
N VAL A 38 -5.79 8.79 -3.98
CA VAL A 38 -4.95 8.28 -2.90
C VAL A 38 -3.95 7.36 -3.58
N ARG A 39 -2.74 7.89 -3.80
CA ARG A 39 -1.66 7.13 -4.38
C ARG A 39 -1.38 5.98 -3.42
N ALA A 40 -1.46 4.77 -3.94
CA ALA A 40 -1.05 3.62 -3.16
C ALA A 40 0.47 3.71 -2.98
N ASP A 41 0.90 3.79 -1.72
CA ASP A 41 2.30 3.94 -1.36
C ASP A 41 2.93 2.59 -1.00
N GLU A 42 4.25 2.57 -0.98
CA GLU A 42 5.04 1.42 -0.57
C GLU A 42 5.55 1.61 0.86
N GLY A 43 5.45 0.56 1.67
CA GLY A 43 6.03 0.50 3.01
C GLY A 43 7.15 -0.54 3.10
N ARG A 44 8.09 -0.35 4.03
CA ARG A 44 9.12 -1.36 4.35
C ARG A 44 8.64 -2.22 5.51
N ILE A 45 8.81 -3.54 5.36
CA ILE A 45 8.41 -4.52 6.38
C ILE A 45 9.62 -5.28 6.89
N HIS A 46 9.65 -5.51 8.21
CA HIS A 46 10.58 -6.41 8.88
C HIS A 46 9.80 -7.32 9.82
N ILE A 47 10.05 -8.62 9.75
CA ILE A 47 9.38 -9.64 10.55
C ILE A 47 10.44 -10.60 11.09
N THR A 48 10.36 -10.93 12.37
CA THR A 48 11.18 -11.96 13.00
C THR A 48 10.29 -13.08 13.52
N PHE A 49 10.54 -14.31 13.04
CA PHE A 49 9.93 -15.52 13.61
C PHE A 49 10.92 -16.18 14.57
N PHE A 50 10.45 -16.56 15.74
CA PHE A 50 11.24 -17.21 16.78
C PHE A 50 10.96 -18.72 16.85
N LYS A 51 11.98 -19.53 17.08
CA LYS A 51 11.88 -20.98 17.24
C LYS A 51 10.90 -21.37 18.34
N ALA A 52 10.95 -20.70 19.48
CA ALA A 52 10.10 -20.97 20.65
C ALA A 52 8.62 -20.58 20.44
N ALA A 53 8.32 -19.79 19.42
CA ALA A 53 6.99 -19.22 19.23
C ALA A 53 6.09 -20.02 18.24
N TYR A 54 6.53 -21.20 17.80
CA TYR A 54 5.74 -22.15 16.99
C TYR A 54 4.96 -21.50 15.82
N GLY A 55 5.65 -20.72 15.01
CA GLY A 55 5.04 -20.06 13.86
C GLY A 55 4.45 -18.69 14.17
N SER A 56 4.67 -18.16 15.35
CA SER A 56 4.40 -16.78 15.68
C SER A 56 5.67 -15.94 15.58
N GLY A 57 5.49 -14.68 15.27
CA GLY A 57 6.56 -13.71 15.12
C GLY A 57 6.06 -12.31 15.40
N SER A 58 6.98 -11.38 15.44
CA SER A 58 6.71 -9.95 15.55
C SER A 58 7.52 -9.19 14.53
N GLY A 59 7.14 -7.96 14.30
CA GLY A 59 7.85 -7.12 13.35
C GLY A 59 7.33 -5.70 13.33
N TYR A 60 7.65 -4.99 12.28
CA TYR A 60 7.14 -3.65 12.05
C TYR A 60 6.97 -3.34 10.56
N LEU A 61 6.03 -2.46 10.29
CA LEU A 61 5.89 -1.75 9.04
C LEU A 61 6.41 -0.32 9.23
N PHE A 62 7.29 0.12 8.35
CA PHE A 62 7.69 1.52 8.24
C PHE A 62 6.96 2.12 7.02
N PHE A 63 6.03 3.03 7.28
CA PHE A 63 5.16 3.61 6.26
C PHE A 63 4.93 5.09 6.55
N GLN A 64 5.10 5.94 5.52
CA GLN A 64 4.94 7.40 5.61
C GLN A 64 5.69 8.03 6.80
N GLY A 65 6.93 7.59 7.04
CA GLY A 65 7.78 8.11 8.11
C GLY A 65 7.45 7.60 9.51
N GLN A 66 6.48 6.70 9.66
CA GLN A 66 6.07 6.15 10.95
C GLN A 66 6.31 4.64 11.04
N LYS A 67 6.53 4.14 12.26
CA LYS A 67 6.76 2.74 12.57
C LYS A 67 5.54 2.14 13.26
N TYR A 68 4.99 1.06 12.71
CA TYR A 68 3.82 0.36 13.21
C TYR A 68 4.20 -1.06 13.63
N GLY A 69 3.90 -1.45 14.88
CA GLY A 69 4.15 -2.79 15.38
C GLY A 69 3.22 -3.82 14.74
N LEU A 70 3.79 -4.97 14.38
CA LEU A 70 3.08 -6.07 13.74
C LEU A 70 3.25 -7.35 14.53
N GLY A 71 2.15 -8.06 14.78
CA GLY A 71 2.14 -9.47 15.16
C GLY A 71 1.95 -10.31 13.90
N VAL A 72 2.69 -11.39 13.81
CA VAL A 72 2.63 -12.27 12.65
C VAL A 72 2.48 -13.72 13.11
N SER A 73 1.66 -14.48 12.41
CA SER A 73 1.51 -15.92 12.63
C SER A 73 1.45 -16.68 11.32
N SER A 74 1.97 -17.91 11.32
CA SER A 74 1.90 -18.81 10.16
C SER A 74 1.72 -20.24 10.61
N THR A 75 0.69 -20.89 10.11
CA THR A 75 0.41 -22.32 10.40
C THR A 75 1.38 -23.26 9.67
N LYS A 76 2.10 -22.76 8.69
CA LYS A 76 3.11 -23.53 7.91
C LYS A 76 4.46 -23.61 8.61
N ILE A 77 4.73 -22.69 9.54
CA ILE A 77 5.99 -22.64 10.30
C ILE A 77 5.81 -23.45 11.60
N ARG A 78 5.95 -24.75 11.50
CA ARG A 78 5.78 -25.62 12.69
C ARG A 78 7.07 -25.85 13.47
N ARG A 79 8.22 -25.83 12.79
CA ARG A 79 9.55 -26.02 13.41
C ARG A 79 10.57 -25.15 12.70
N LEU A 80 11.28 -24.36 13.47
CA LEU A 80 12.47 -23.66 13.02
C LEU A 80 13.69 -24.44 13.53
N TRP A 81 14.62 -24.73 12.64
CA TRP A 81 15.92 -25.33 12.98
C TRP A 81 16.93 -24.30 13.49
N VAL A 82 16.60 -23.03 13.34
CA VAL A 82 17.39 -21.87 13.79
C VAL A 82 16.64 -21.15 14.90
N THR A 83 17.35 -20.36 15.71
CA THR A 83 16.78 -19.65 16.87
C THR A 83 15.76 -18.59 16.43
N ALA A 84 16.03 -17.89 15.34
CA ALA A 84 15.14 -16.91 14.74
C ALA A 84 15.39 -16.82 13.23
N ILE A 85 14.39 -16.33 12.49
CA ILE A 85 14.47 -16.00 11.08
C ILE A 85 14.01 -14.57 10.90
N ASP A 86 14.87 -13.73 10.33
CA ASP A 86 14.55 -12.37 9.96
C ASP A 86 14.15 -12.29 8.49
N LEU A 87 12.98 -11.71 8.28
CA LEU A 87 12.41 -11.45 6.97
C LEU A 87 12.33 -9.95 6.76
N ILE A 88 12.83 -9.48 5.63
CA ILE A 88 12.72 -8.08 5.23
C ILE A 88 12.10 -7.98 3.84
N GLY A 89 11.41 -6.89 3.60
CA GLY A 89 10.77 -6.69 2.30
C GLY A 89 9.97 -5.41 2.21
N THR A 90 9.06 -5.40 1.26
CA THR A 90 8.18 -4.28 0.97
C THR A 90 6.72 -4.69 0.98
N ALA A 91 5.86 -3.76 1.30
CA ALA A 91 4.41 -3.89 1.19
C ALA A 91 3.90 -2.80 0.25
N SER A 92 3.31 -3.20 -0.86
CA SER A 92 2.83 -2.29 -1.90
C SER A 92 1.30 -2.17 -1.88
N ASN A 93 0.77 -1.15 -2.53
CA ASN A 93 -0.64 -0.80 -2.63
C ASN A 93 -1.27 -0.32 -1.31
N LEU A 94 -0.47 0.10 -0.33
CA LEU A 94 -0.97 0.65 0.93
C LEU A 94 -1.62 2.02 0.70
N ARG A 95 -2.82 2.22 1.21
CA ARG A 95 -3.47 3.54 1.35
C ARG A 95 -3.29 4.08 2.76
N ASN A 96 -3.27 3.18 3.72
CA ASN A 96 -2.99 3.45 5.13
C ASN A 96 -2.27 2.23 5.75
N ALA A 97 -1.64 2.42 6.91
CA ALA A 97 -0.87 1.37 7.57
C ALA A 97 -1.73 0.15 7.98
N ALA A 98 -3.02 0.33 8.25
CA ALA A 98 -3.92 -0.75 8.66
C ALA A 98 -4.30 -1.69 7.49
N ASP A 99 -4.04 -1.32 6.24
CA ASP A 99 -4.31 -2.17 5.09
C ASP A 99 -3.44 -3.43 5.08
N ILE A 100 -2.25 -3.37 5.72
CA ILE A 100 -1.36 -4.52 5.86
C ILE A 100 -1.95 -5.67 6.70
N ILE A 101 -2.97 -5.40 7.50
CA ILE A 101 -3.60 -6.40 8.36
C ILE A 101 -4.44 -7.36 7.51
N GLY A 102 -4.18 -8.65 7.66
CA GLY A 102 -4.92 -9.70 6.97
C GLY A 102 -4.16 -11.00 6.85
N THR A 103 -4.80 -11.97 6.22
CA THR A 103 -4.20 -13.24 5.85
C THR A 103 -3.69 -13.17 4.42
N TYR A 104 -2.48 -13.62 4.20
CA TYR A 104 -1.74 -13.54 2.96
C TYR A 104 -1.66 -14.91 2.29
N THR A 105 -1.97 -14.95 1.02
CA THR A 105 -1.82 -16.14 0.16
C THR A 105 -0.78 -15.87 -0.93
N ALA A 106 -0.20 -16.92 -1.48
CA ALA A 106 0.71 -16.80 -2.60
C ALA A 106 0.02 -16.17 -3.82
N VAL A 107 0.70 -15.25 -4.47
CA VAL A 107 0.20 -14.66 -5.73
C VAL A 107 0.15 -15.73 -6.83
N ASP A 108 1.11 -16.67 -6.81
CA ASP A 108 1.15 -17.85 -7.66
C ASP A 108 1.67 -19.07 -6.89
N ALA A 109 1.55 -20.27 -7.48
CA ALA A 109 1.92 -21.51 -6.80
C ALA A 109 3.37 -21.59 -6.32
N GLN A 110 4.26 -20.80 -6.89
CA GLN A 110 5.69 -20.81 -6.56
C GLN A 110 6.12 -19.66 -5.63
N SER A 111 5.31 -18.61 -5.49
CA SER A 111 5.66 -17.39 -4.79
C SER A 111 5.49 -17.46 -3.27
N ALA A 112 4.95 -18.55 -2.73
CA ALA A 112 4.79 -18.74 -1.28
C ALA A 112 6.09 -19.07 -0.55
N THR A 113 7.13 -19.50 -1.25
CA THR A 113 8.31 -20.10 -0.63
C THR A 113 9.51 -19.17 -0.71
N ILE A 114 10.08 -18.88 0.45
CA ILE A 114 11.38 -18.20 0.58
C ILE A 114 12.51 -19.24 0.63
N SER A 115 13.57 -18.96 -0.08
CA SER A 115 14.87 -19.65 0.04
C SER A 115 15.98 -18.60 -0.05
N ARG A 116 17.25 -19.03 0.00
CA ARG A 116 18.40 -18.11 -0.11
C ARG A 116 18.36 -17.20 -1.34
N SER A 117 17.84 -17.70 -2.46
CA SER A 117 17.78 -16.99 -3.76
C SER A 117 16.37 -16.61 -4.18
N LYS A 118 15.36 -16.94 -3.38
CA LYS A 118 13.95 -16.77 -3.74
C LYS A 118 13.20 -15.94 -2.70
N MET A 119 12.52 -14.91 -3.17
CA MET A 119 11.59 -14.10 -2.40
C MET A 119 10.19 -14.73 -2.43
N ALA A 120 9.42 -14.54 -1.35
CA ALA A 120 7.99 -14.80 -1.40
C ALA A 120 7.26 -13.53 -1.82
N ARG A 121 6.21 -13.72 -2.64
CA ARG A 121 5.27 -12.69 -3.02
C ARG A 121 3.86 -13.13 -2.64
N LEU A 122 3.27 -12.42 -1.72
CA LEU A 122 2.01 -12.77 -1.08
C LEU A 122 1.03 -11.61 -1.19
N GLU A 123 -0.26 -11.92 -1.29
CA GLU A 123 -1.32 -10.93 -1.39
C GLU A 123 -2.41 -11.20 -0.36
N ASN A 124 -2.98 -10.15 0.22
CA ASN A 124 -4.16 -10.25 1.08
C ASN A 124 -5.44 -9.90 0.33
N ALA A 125 -6.61 -10.11 0.96
CA ALA A 125 -7.91 -9.84 0.36
C ALA A 125 -8.17 -8.36 0.00
N LYS A 126 -7.32 -7.43 0.47
CA LYS A 126 -7.40 -6.00 0.14
C LYS A 126 -6.53 -5.61 -1.05
N GLY A 127 -5.83 -6.57 -1.68
CA GLY A 127 -4.90 -6.32 -2.78
C GLY A 127 -3.55 -5.77 -2.34
N ILE A 128 -3.20 -5.87 -1.05
CA ILE A 128 -1.88 -5.51 -0.56
C ILE A 128 -0.91 -6.63 -0.89
N VAL A 129 0.14 -6.31 -1.62
CA VAL A 129 1.18 -7.26 -2.00
C VAL A 129 2.39 -7.07 -1.10
N VAL A 130 2.85 -8.16 -0.49
CA VAL A 130 4.06 -8.18 0.34
C VAL A 130 5.11 -9.05 -0.34
N GLU A 131 6.26 -8.44 -0.63
CA GLU A 131 7.45 -9.12 -1.17
C GLU A 131 8.49 -9.25 -0.08
N ILE A 132 8.82 -10.48 0.32
CA ILE A 132 9.65 -10.76 1.50
C ILE A 132 10.79 -11.70 1.12
N ARG A 133 12.00 -11.40 1.63
CA ARG A 133 13.16 -12.28 1.58
C ARG A 133 13.70 -12.51 2.98
N ALA A 134 14.38 -13.64 3.19
CA ALA A 134 15.08 -13.88 4.43
C ALA A 134 16.50 -13.27 4.39
N VAL A 135 16.93 -12.74 5.53
CA VAL A 135 18.27 -12.12 5.66
C VAL A 135 19.34 -13.17 5.89
N ASN A 136 19.09 -14.16 6.76
CA ASN A 136 20.09 -15.12 7.26
C ASN A 136 19.66 -16.56 7.05
N LEU A 137 19.40 -16.99 5.81
CA LEU A 137 19.09 -18.39 5.51
C LEU A 137 20.31 -19.18 5.05
N ASN A 138 20.52 -20.36 5.67
CA ASN A 138 21.46 -21.37 5.17
C ASN A 138 20.95 -21.99 3.85
N ARG A 139 21.88 -22.55 3.06
CA ARG A 139 21.60 -23.06 1.70
C ARG A 139 20.49 -24.11 1.59
N LEU A 140 20.22 -24.84 2.66
CA LEU A 140 19.26 -25.96 2.69
C LEU A 140 17.89 -25.60 3.26
N PHE A 141 17.65 -24.33 3.59
CA PHE A 141 16.42 -23.93 4.24
C PHE A 141 15.44 -23.29 3.25
N SER A 142 14.20 -23.76 3.27
CA SER A 142 13.07 -23.14 2.61
C SER A 142 11.92 -22.97 3.57
N LEU A 143 11.20 -21.88 3.45
CA LEU A 143 10.07 -21.52 4.30
C LEU A 143 8.85 -21.18 3.45
N ASN A 144 7.74 -21.88 3.69
CA ASN A 144 6.47 -21.55 3.03
C ASN A 144 5.67 -20.59 3.92
N LEU A 145 5.33 -19.42 3.37
CA LEU A 145 4.60 -18.35 4.05
C LEU A 145 3.13 -18.24 3.63
N SER A 146 2.62 -19.10 2.76
CA SER A 146 1.20 -19.07 2.40
C SER A 146 0.33 -19.32 3.65
N GLY A 147 -0.70 -18.49 3.85
CA GLY A 147 -1.52 -18.48 5.05
C GLY A 147 -0.89 -17.71 6.23
N MET A 148 0.16 -16.92 5.97
CA MET A 148 0.68 -15.98 6.97
C MET A 148 -0.39 -14.93 7.29
N THR A 149 -0.62 -14.69 8.57
CA THR A 149 -1.55 -13.66 9.04
C THR A 149 -0.80 -12.56 9.76
N ILE A 150 -1.03 -11.32 9.33
CA ILE A 150 -0.50 -10.11 9.97
C ILE A 150 -1.61 -9.46 10.79
N LYS A 151 -1.29 -9.12 12.04
CA LYS A 151 -2.16 -8.44 13.00
C LYS A 151 -1.49 -7.15 13.47
N ASN A 152 -2.27 -6.15 13.85
CA ASN A 152 -1.76 -4.95 14.48
C ASN A 152 -1.42 -5.22 15.95
N LEU A 153 -0.23 -4.82 16.41
CA LEU A 153 0.16 -4.82 17.82
C LEU A 153 0.08 -3.43 18.47
N GLY A 154 -0.47 -2.45 17.72
CA GLY A 154 -0.53 -1.05 18.15
C GLY A 154 0.56 -0.19 17.54
N TRP A 155 0.37 1.13 17.66
CA TRP A 155 1.36 2.11 17.26
C TRP A 155 2.56 2.05 18.24
N GLN A 156 3.75 1.92 17.70
CA GLN A 156 4.98 2.03 18.48
C GLN A 156 5.68 3.33 18.08
N PRO A 157 5.76 4.34 18.96
CA PRO A 157 6.58 5.51 18.68
C PRO A 157 8.01 5.07 18.43
N SER A 158 8.63 5.60 17.36
CA SER A 158 10.06 5.43 17.12
C SER A 158 10.78 6.03 18.33
N SER A 159 11.43 5.20 19.15
CA SER A 159 12.49 5.69 20.03
C SER A 159 13.65 6.10 19.13
N GLU A 160 13.89 7.39 19.00
CA GLU A 160 15.13 7.95 18.49
C GLU A 160 16.29 7.51 19.39
#